data_f3db42b67300dbc4891e9ad634b9065e
#
_entry.id   f3db42b67300dbc4891e9ad634b9065e
#
_cell.length_a   1.000
_cell.length_b   1.000
_cell.length_c   1.000
_cell.angle_alpha   90.00
_cell.angle_beta   90.00
_cell.angle_gamma   90.00
#
_symmetry.space_group_name_H-M   'P 1'
#
loop_
_entity.id
_entity.type
_entity.pdbx_description
1 polymer ?
#
loop_
_entity_poly.entity_id
_entity_poly.type
_entity_poly.pdbx_seq_one_letter_code
_entity_poly.pdbx_strand_id
1 'polypeptide(L)'
;WNEELVSIPFSVREINLYLPDELKTDDMEFQLKTRLDGTIALTSRFHEDAGLQRNKSFYKFIWVRHGSLDIEIDHVVMHLKENEIISLSPLHHVDMLRAEGDYLSLLFNSNFYCIYGHDNEVSCNGFLFHGSSNVMRLKLNPTESRLLEHIIETLREECTVRDNLQEEMLRILLKRFIIVCTRMARLRLEVDQERENGFDIIRQFYVLVDNHFKEKKQVQDYAEMLYRSPKTLSNLFSLYGLNSPLRIIHERV
;
A
#
# COMPACT_ATOMS: atom_id res chain seq x y z
N TRP A 1 -27.95 25.26 33.91
CA TRP A 1 -26.64 25.35 33.26
C TRP A 1 -26.83 24.83 31.85
N ASN A 2 -27.09 25.77 30.92
CA ASN A 2 -27.10 25.50 29.48
C ASN A 2 -25.68 25.66 28.97
N GLU A 3 -25.07 24.61 28.45
CA GLU A 3 -23.92 24.69 27.56
C GLU A 3 -24.43 24.50 26.13
N GLU A 4 -24.47 25.57 25.38
CA GLU A 4 -24.64 25.60 23.94
C GLU A 4 -23.36 25.03 23.31
N LEU A 5 -23.46 23.84 22.73
CA LEU A 5 -22.46 23.31 21.82
C LEU A 5 -22.49 24.15 20.53
N VAL A 6 -21.53 25.05 20.40
CA VAL A 6 -21.29 25.80 19.17
C VAL A 6 -20.71 24.84 18.15
N SER A 7 -21.52 24.38 17.22
CA SER A 7 -21.10 23.69 16.01
C SER A 7 -20.40 24.67 15.08
N ILE A 8 -19.10 24.60 14.93
CA ILE A 8 -18.33 25.37 13.95
C ILE A 8 -18.26 24.55 12.66
N PRO A 9 -18.91 24.97 11.57
CA PRO A 9 -18.73 24.32 10.28
C PRO A 9 -17.48 24.86 9.61
N PHE A 10 -16.36 24.16 9.73
CA PHE A 10 -15.18 24.44 8.92
C PHE A 10 -15.32 23.80 7.54
N SER A 11 -15.31 24.63 6.49
CA SER A 11 -15.27 24.13 5.12
C SER A 11 -13.83 23.74 4.73
N VAL A 12 -13.70 22.75 3.85
CA VAL A 12 -12.41 22.23 3.33
C VAL A 12 -11.52 23.36 2.74
N ARG A 13 -12.10 24.49 2.33
CA ARG A 13 -11.38 25.67 1.81
C ARG A 13 -10.58 26.44 2.87
N GLU A 14 -10.94 26.38 4.14
CA GLU A 14 -10.22 27.12 5.20
C GLU A 14 -9.00 26.39 5.73
N ILE A 15 -8.88 25.09 5.49
CA ILE A 15 -7.76 24.25 5.95
C ILE A 15 -6.47 24.55 5.14
N ASN A 16 -6.59 24.98 3.88
CA ASN A 16 -5.47 25.34 3.02
C ASN A 16 -4.72 26.63 3.42
N LEU A 17 -5.27 27.43 4.33
CA LEU A 17 -4.69 28.74 4.72
C LEU A 17 -3.48 28.64 5.68
N TYR A 18 -3.27 27.48 6.33
CA TYR A 18 -2.22 27.31 7.36
C TYR A 18 -1.10 26.33 6.99
N LEU A 19 -1.07 25.83 5.75
CA LEU A 19 0.05 25.03 5.25
C LEU A 19 1.15 25.95 4.71
N PRO A 20 2.44 25.61 4.92
CA PRO A 20 3.55 26.30 4.26
C PRO A 20 3.35 26.30 2.74
N ASP A 21 3.72 27.40 2.06
CA ASP A 21 3.47 27.59 0.62
C ASP A 21 4.07 26.50 -0.29
N GLU A 22 5.03 25.73 0.20
CA GLU A 22 5.63 24.58 -0.49
C GLU A 22 4.74 23.31 -0.51
N LEU A 23 3.62 23.32 0.22
CA LEU A 23 2.69 22.18 0.35
C LEU A 23 1.26 22.48 -0.16
N LYS A 24 1.06 23.65 -0.74
CA LYS A 24 -0.20 24.01 -1.41
C LYS A 24 -0.24 23.44 -2.82
N THR A 25 -0.28 22.11 -2.94
CA THR A 25 -0.75 21.49 -4.17
C THR A 25 -2.27 21.36 -4.05
N ASP A 26 -3.02 22.09 -4.87
CA ASP A 26 -4.50 22.07 -4.96
C ASP A 26 -5.08 20.67 -5.29
N ASP A 27 -4.21 19.68 -5.47
CA ASP A 27 -4.47 18.39 -6.10
C ASP A 27 -4.51 17.20 -5.13
N MET A 28 -4.18 17.42 -3.85
CA MET A 28 -4.16 16.36 -2.85
C MET A 28 -5.31 16.54 -1.85
N GLU A 29 -6.22 15.56 -1.79
CA GLU A 29 -7.33 15.61 -0.83
C GLU A 29 -6.83 15.63 0.63
N PHE A 30 -5.73 14.90 0.91
CA PHE A 30 -5.09 14.88 2.21
C PHE A 30 -3.68 14.33 2.14
N GLN A 31 -2.76 14.94 2.90
CA GLN A 31 -1.44 14.40 3.21
C GLN A 31 -1.06 14.70 4.65
N LEU A 32 -0.60 13.70 5.38
CA LEU A 32 0.03 13.84 6.69
C LEU A 32 1.50 13.44 6.58
N LYS A 33 2.39 14.33 7.05
CA LYS A 33 3.80 14.04 7.31
C LYS A 33 4.07 14.03 8.81
N THR A 34 4.67 12.95 9.29
CA THR A 34 5.09 12.82 10.69
C THR A 34 6.48 13.40 10.91
N ARG A 35 6.87 13.59 12.18
CA ARG A 35 8.22 14.08 12.54
C ARG A 35 9.36 13.12 12.13
N LEU A 36 9.07 11.85 11.89
CA LEU A 36 10.02 10.81 11.50
C LEU A 36 9.90 10.48 10.01
N ASP A 37 9.52 11.45 9.16
CA ASP A 37 9.34 11.31 7.72
C ASP A 37 8.33 10.23 7.32
N GLY A 38 7.48 9.79 8.24
CA GLY A 38 6.32 8.97 7.94
C GLY A 38 5.31 9.79 7.11
N THR A 39 4.81 9.21 6.03
CA THR A 39 3.84 9.90 5.16
C THR A 39 2.69 8.98 4.83
N ILE A 40 1.46 9.51 4.95
CA ILE A 40 0.24 8.93 4.40
C ILE A 40 -0.46 9.99 3.57
N ALA A 41 -1.01 9.63 2.41
CA ALA A 41 -1.74 10.54 1.55
C ALA A 41 -2.93 9.85 0.88
N LEU A 42 -3.98 10.62 0.63
CA LEU A 42 -5.19 10.22 -0.07
C LEU A 42 -5.45 11.21 -1.19
N THR A 43 -5.55 10.75 -2.44
CA THR A 43 -5.75 11.62 -3.61
C THR A 43 -6.59 10.94 -4.70
N SER A 44 -7.46 11.71 -5.33
CA SER A 44 -8.20 11.34 -6.55
C SER A 44 -7.52 11.83 -7.83
N ARG A 45 -6.41 12.56 -7.71
CA ARG A 45 -5.67 13.18 -8.83
C ARG A 45 -4.24 12.68 -8.98
N PHE A 46 -4.00 11.43 -8.62
CA PHE A 46 -2.67 10.84 -8.71
C PHE A 46 -2.07 10.93 -10.14
N HIS A 47 -2.92 10.94 -11.19
CA HIS A 47 -2.52 11.09 -12.59
C HIS A 47 -1.95 12.47 -12.94
N GLU A 48 -2.25 13.51 -12.16
CA GLU A 48 -1.78 14.87 -12.37
C GLU A 48 -0.41 15.13 -11.71
N ASP A 49 0.01 14.27 -10.77
CA ASP A 49 1.25 14.42 -10.02
C ASP A 49 2.33 13.40 -10.45
N ALA A 50 3.13 13.80 -11.43
CA ALA A 50 4.27 12.99 -11.89
C ALA A 50 5.33 12.74 -10.78
N GLY A 51 5.42 13.61 -9.77
CA GLY A 51 6.32 13.45 -8.64
C GLY A 51 5.87 12.29 -7.74
N LEU A 52 4.58 12.22 -7.43
CA LEU A 52 4.01 11.11 -6.67
C LEU A 52 4.08 9.79 -7.43
N GLN A 53 3.82 9.79 -8.73
CA GLN A 53 3.90 8.59 -9.57
C GLN A 53 5.30 7.98 -9.54
N ARG A 54 6.33 8.83 -9.71
CA ARG A 54 7.74 8.42 -9.75
C ARG A 54 8.37 8.19 -8.38
N ASN A 55 7.69 8.56 -7.30
CA ASN A 55 8.23 8.42 -5.96
C ASN A 55 8.29 6.96 -5.55
N LYS A 56 9.53 6.46 -5.39
CA LYS A 56 9.85 5.07 -5.03
C LYS A 56 9.80 4.80 -3.51
N SER A 57 9.26 5.70 -2.70
CA SER A 57 9.11 5.46 -1.26
C SER A 57 7.72 4.96 -0.87
N PHE A 58 6.74 5.07 -1.75
CA PHE A 58 5.35 4.80 -1.42
C PHE A 58 4.88 3.40 -1.82
N TYR A 59 4.23 2.73 -0.88
CA TYR A 59 3.23 1.72 -1.15
C TYR A 59 1.97 2.42 -1.63
N LYS A 60 1.30 1.85 -2.62
CA LYS A 60 0.16 2.48 -3.27
C LYS A 60 -1.00 1.48 -3.37
N PHE A 61 -2.20 1.91 -3.00
CA PHE A 61 -3.45 1.31 -3.44
C PHE A 61 -4.09 2.27 -4.44
N ILE A 62 -4.51 1.76 -5.59
CA ILE A 62 -5.24 2.52 -6.60
C ILE A 62 -6.55 1.80 -6.84
N TRP A 63 -7.67 2.46 -6.55
CA TRP A 63 -9.01 1.92 -6.61
C TRP A 63 -9.88 2.72 -7.58
N VAL A 64 -10.35 2.09 -8.66
CA VAL A 64 -11.32 2.67 -9.58
C VAL A 64 -12.70 2.50 -8.99
N ARG A 65 -13.33 3.59 -8.53
CA ARG A 65 -14.66 3.58 -7.95
C ARG A 65 -15.74 3.61 -9.03
N HIS A 66 -15.56 4.49 -10.03
CA HIS A 66 -16.42 4.58 -11.21
C HIS A 66 -15.59 4.81 -12.47
N GLY A 67 -16.01 4.22 -13.61
CA GLY A 67 -15.35 4.40 -14.90
C GLY A 67 -14.18 3.44 -15.11
N SER A 68 -13.07 3.96 -15.61
CA SER A 68 -11.89 3.16 -15.96
C SER A 68 -10.58 3.93 -15.83
N LEU A 69 -9.47 3.18 -15.73
CA LEU A 69 -8.12 3.71 -15.59
C LEU A 69 -7.14 2.86 -16.40
N ASP A 70 -6.42 3.51 -17.32
CA ASP A 70 -5.29 2.92 -18.03
C ASP A 70 -4.00 3.32 -17.33
N ILE A 71 -3.24 2.35 -16.88
CA ILE A 71 -2.02 2.51 -16.10
C ILE A 71 -0.91 1.62 -16.66
N GLU A 72 0.29 2.15 -16.79
CA GLU A 72 1.48 1.38 -17.12
C GLU A 72 2.25 1.09 -15.83
N ILE A 73 2.55 -0.17 -15.58
CA ILE A 73 3.30 -0.64 -14.42
C ILE A 73 4.46 -1.49 -14.94
N ASP A 74 5.70 -1.05 -14.68
CA ASP A 74 6.92 -1.74 -15.14
C ASP A 74 6.90 -2.06 -16.63
N HIS A 75 6.45 -1.11 -17.46
CA HIS A 75 6.27 -1.21 -18.92
C HIS A 75 5.16 -2.17 -19.38
N VAL A 76 4.27 -2.59 -18.49
CA VAL A 76 3.07 -3.37 -18.83
C VAL A 76 1.83 -2.51 -18.65
N VAL A 77 1.09 -2.32 -19.74
CA VAL A 77 -0.18 -1.57 -19.69
C VAL A 77 -1.29 -2.43 -19.10
N MET A 78 -1.95 -1.91 -18.08
CA MET A 78 -3.12 -2.52 -17.45
C MET A 78 -4.34 -1.60 -17.61
N HIS A 79 -5.47 -2.19 -17.98
CA HIS A 79 -6.76 -1.53 -17.99
C HIS A 79 -7.56 -1.94 -16.75
N LEU A 80 -7.82 -0.99 -15.86
CA LEU A 80 -8.63 -1.19 -14.65
C LEU A 80 -10.04 -0.70 -14.90
N LYS A 81 -11.00 -1.47 -14.42
CA LYS A 81 -12.44 -1.19 -14.53
C LYS A 81 -13.02 -0.79 -13.18
N GLU A 82 -14.24 -0.31 -13.22
CA GLU A 82 -15.03 0.00 -12.02
C GLU A 82 -15.00 -1.14 -10.99
N ASN A 83 -14.85 -0.76 -9.73
CA ASN A 83 -14.71 -1.65 -8.58
C ASN A 83 -13.45 -2.56 -8.62
N GLU A 84 -12.40 -2.14 -9.31
CA GLU A 84 -11.11 -2.80 -9.25
C GLU A 84 -10.12 -1.98 -8.46
N ILE A 85 -9.37 -2.68 -7.59
CA ILE A 85 -8.30 -2.12 -6.79
C ILE A 85 -7.01 -2.90 -7.04
N ILE A 86 -5.91 -2.17 -7.18
CA ILE A 86 -4.56 -2.73 -7.26
C ILE A 86 -3.72 -2.26 -6.09
N SER A 87 -2.73 -3.08 -5.72
CA SER A 87 -1.73 -2.73 -4.73
C SER A 87 -0.32 -2.81 -5.32
N LEU A 88 0.49 -1.78 -5.06
CA LEU A 88 1.81 -1.59 -5.64
C LEU A 88 2.83 -1.32 -4.53
N SER A 89 3.96 -2.01 -4.60
CA SER A 89 5.11 -1.75 -3.72
C SER A 89 5.89 -0.51 -4.20
N PRO A 90 6.80 0.02 -3.37
CA PRO A 90 7.71 1.09 -3.76
C PRO A 90 8.57 0.78 -4.99
N LEU A 91 8.78 -0.51 -5.31
CA LEU A 91 9.64 -0.95 -6.42
C LEU A 91 8.97 -0.83 -7.79
N HIS A 92 7.64 -0.75 -7.85
CA HIS A 92 6.93 -0.63 -9.12
C HIS A 92 7.08 0.79 -9.69
N HIS A 93 7.46 0.85 -10.95
CA HIS A 93 7.37 2.08 -11.75
C HIS A 93 5.94 2.22 -12.27
N VAL A 94 5.37 3.41 -12.11
CA VAL A 94 3.95 3.65 -12.39
C VAL A 94 3.80 4.90 -13.22
N ASP A 95 3.16 4.78 -14.38
CA ASP A 95 2.74 5.90 -15.22
C ASP A 95 1.23 5.79 -15.47
N MET A 96 0.49 6.84 -15.14
CA MET A 96 -0.95 6.94 -15.40
C MET A 96 -1.16 7.44 -16.83
N LEU A 97 -1.75 6.60 -17.68
CA LEU A 97 -1.92 6.92 -19.09
C LEU A 97 -3.24 7.67 -19.37
N ARG A 98 -4.34 7.19 -18.77
CA ARG A 98 -5.68 7.76 -18.96
C ARG A 98 -6.56 7.45 -17.76
N ALA A 99 -7.24 8.44 -17.23
CA ALA A 99 -8.24 8.29 -16.19
C ALA A 99 -9.60 8.78 -16.70
N GLU A 100 -10.60 7.91 -16.62
CA GLU A 100 -11.99 8.24 -16.94
C GLU A 100 -12.88 7.89 -15.76
N GLY A 101 -13.51 8.90 -15.17
CA GLY A 101 -14.36 8.73 -14.01
C GLY A 101 -13.65 8.98 -12.69
N ASP A 102 -14.03 8.24 -11.66
CA ASP A 102 -13.60 8.46 -10.28
C ASP A 102 -12.73 7.31 -9.77
N TYR A 103 -11.53 7.65 -9.32
CA TYR A 103 -10.62 6.70 -8.68
C TYR A 103 -9.97 7.34 -7.45
N LEU A 104 -9.46 6.51 -6.57
CA LEU A 104 -8.81 6.92 -5.33
C LEU A 104 -7.45 6.25 -5.19
N SER A 105 -6.44 7.01 -4.81
CA SER A 105 -5.12 6.51 -4.48
C SER A 105 -4.83 6.74 -3.01
N LEU A 106 -4.55 5.66 -2.28
CA LEU A 106 -4.07 5.67 -0.90
C LEU A 106 -2.58 5.33 -0.91
N LEU A 107 -1.76 6.28 -0.46
CA LEU A 107 -0.30 6.22 -0.48
C LEU A 107 0.25 6.24 0.94
N PHE A 108 1.26 5.46 1.22
CA PHE A 108 1.98 5.53 2.49
C PHE A 108 3.41 5.00 2.34
N ASN A 109 4.33 5.49 3.16
CA ASN A 109 5.70 4.99 3.18
C ASN A 109 5.97 4.08 4.40
N SER A 110 7.13 3.41 4.40
CA SER A 110 7.53 2.50 5.47
C SER A 110 7.75 3.20 6.81
N ASN A 111 8.07 4.49 6.83
CA ASN A 111 8.22 5.26 8.06
C ASN A 111 6.87 5.57 8.71
N PHE A 112 5.80 5.68 7.92
CA PHE A 112 4.45 5.84 8.46
C PHE A 112 3.89 4.51 8.96
N TYR A 113 3.98 3.47 8.12
CA TYR A 113 3.52 2.13 8.46
C TYR A 113 4.49 1.08 7.89
N CYS A 114 5.27 0.49 8.78
CA CYS A 114 6.21 -0.57 8.41
C CYS A 114 5.43 -1.86 8.18
N ILE A 115 5.23 -2.22 6.91
CA ILE A 115 4.55 -3.46 6.53
C ILE A 115 5.27 -4.66 7.16
N TYR A 116 6.58 -4.65 7.23
CA TYR A 116 7.40 -5.75 7.76
C TYR A 116 7.48 -5.78 9.30
N GLY A 117 7.50 -4.62 9.95
CA GLY A 117 7.64 -4.51 11.40
C GLY A 117 6.40 -4.96 12.20
N HIS A 118 5.22 -4.88 11.58
CA HIS A 118 3.94 -5.26 12.21
C HIS A 118 3.43 -6.65 11.79
N ASP A 119 4.32 -7.48 11.26
CA ASP A 119 3.99 -8.74 10.62
C ASP A 119 3.36 -9.78 11.55
N ASN A 120 3.84 -9.89 12.77
CA ASN A 120 3.28 -10.81 13.76
C ASN A 120 1.83 -10.50 14.13
N GLU A 121 1.38 -9.26 13.93
CA GLU A 121 0.03 -8.82 14.28
C GLU A 121 -0.97 -8.94 13.13
N VAL A 122 -0.52 -8.87 11.87
CA VAL A 122 -1.41 -8.70 10.72
C VAL A 122 -1.35 -9.84 9.72
N SER A 123 -0.29 -10.65 9.72
CA SER A 123 -0.08 -11.79 8.76
C SER A 123 -0.36 -11.46 7.28
N CYS A 124 -0.30 -10.17 6.91
CA CYS A 124 -0.81 -9.66 5.63
C CYS A 124 0.29 -9.22 4.67
N ASN A 125 1.52 -9.19 5.14
CA ASN A 125 2.49 -8.22 4.67
C ASN A 125 3.13 -8.53 3.31
N GLY A 126 3.30 -9.79 2.99
CA GLY A 126 3.86 -10.15 1.71
C GLY A 126 2.84 -10.21 0.58
N PHE A 127 1.59 -10.47 0.91
CA PHE A 127 0.60 -10.90 -0.05
C PHE A 127 0.14 -9.80 -1.01
N LEU A 128 -0.08 -8.58 -0.51
CA LEU A 128 -0.57 -7.46 -1.33
C LEU A 128 0.54 -6.74 -2.10
N PHE A 129 1.77 -6.75 -1.59
CA PHE A 129 2.83 -5.88 -2.10
C PHE A 129 4.06 -6.65 -2.60
N HIS A 130 4.09 -7.99 -2.49
CA HIS A 130 5.20 -8.79 -2.95
C HIS A 130 4.92 -9.45 -4.29
N GLY A 131 5.80 -9.20 -5.21
CA GLY A 131 5.85 -9.76 -6.52
C GLY A 131 6.07 -8.68 -7.56
N SER A 132 7.31 -8.49 -7.99
CA SER A 132 7.65 -7.61 -9.11
C SER A 132 7.07 -8.09 -10.45
N SER A 133 6.49 -9.29 -10.51
CA SER A 133 5.95 -9.85 -11.75
C SER A 133 4.42 -9.88 -11.81
N ASN A 134 3.72 -9.77 -10.67
CA ASN A 134 2.27 -9.84 -10.66
C ASN A 134 1.68 -8.80 -9.70
N VAL A 135 1.20 -7.70 -10.26
CA VAL A 135 0.41 -6.71 -9.52
C VAL A 135 -0.85 -7.38 -8.99
N MET A 136 -1.07 -7.31 -7.67
CA MET A 136 -2.29 -7.81 -7.06
C MET A 136 -3.47 -6.95 -7.51
N ARG A 137 -4.40 -7.57 -8.22
CA ARG A 137 -5.65 -6.95 -8.71
C ARG A 137 -6.85 -7.65 -8.08
N LEU A 138 -7.70 -6.89 -7.43
CA LEU A 138 -8.92 -7.38 -6.81
C LEU A 138 -10.13 -6.72 -7.49
N LYS A 139 -11.09 -7.52 -7.92
CA LYS A 139 -12.39 -7.04 -8.33
C LYS A 139 -13.33 -7.13 -7.14
N LEU A 140 -13.82 -5.99 -6.68
CA LEU A 140 -14.69 -5.88 -5.52
C LEU A 140 -16.14 -6.19 -5.89
N ASN A 141 -16.83 -6.89 -5.03
CA ASN A 141 -18.29 -6.97 -5.10
C ASN A 141 -18.93 -5.74 -4.38
N PRO A 142 -20.23 -5.48 -4.54
CA PRO A 142 -20.87 -4.30 -3.96
C PRO A 142 -20.78 -4.20 -2.43
N THR A 143 -20.70 -5.32 -1.72
CA THR A 143 -20.55 -5.35 -0.26
C THR A 143 -19.11 -4.98 0.14
N GLU A 144 -18.14 -5.49 -0.59
CA GLU A 144 -16.71 -5.19 -0.38
C GLU A 144 -16.40 -3.72 -0.70
N SER A 145 -16.94 -3.19 -1.82
CA SER A 145 -16.81 -1.76 -2.16
C SER A 145 -17.36 -0.87 -1.06
N ARG A 146 -18.56 -1.15 -0.55
CA ARG A 146 -19.15 -0.40 0.57
C ARG A 146 -18.31 -0.48 1.84
N LEU A 147 -17.73 -1.64 2.14
CA LEU A 147 -16.87 -1.80 3.30
C LEU A 147 -15.61 -0.96 3.18
N LEU A 148 -14.96 -0.95 2.03
CA LEU A 148 -13.77 -0.13 1.79
C LEU A 148 -14.10 1.36 1.77
N GLU A 149 -15.23 1.76 1.15
CA GLU A 149 -15.69 3.16 1.14
C GLU A 149 -15.88 3.69 2.57
N HIS A 150 -16.53 2.92 3.45
CA HIS A 150 -16.71 3.31 4.84
C HIS A 150 -15.37 3.47 5.59
N ILE A 151 -14.37 2.63 5.30
CA ILE A 151 -13.01 2.81 5.88
C ILE A 151 -12.37 4.09 5.37
N ILE A 152 -12.50 4.41 4.07
CA ILE A 152 -11.96 5.63 3.47
C ILE A 152 -12.67 6.88 4.00
N GLU A 153 -14.00 6.85 4.17
CA GLU A 153 -14.76 7.95 4.78
C GLU A 153 -14.26 8.22 6.20
N THR A 154 -14.14 7.18 7.03
CA THR A 154 -13.61 7.31 8.39
C THR A 154 -12.16 7.85 8.39
N LEU A 155 -11.35 7.42 7.42
CA LEU A 155 -9.99 7.92 7.27
C LEU A 155 -9.97 9.42 6.88
N ARG A 156 -10.88 9.87 5.99
CA ARG A 156 -11.05 11.29 5.65
C ARG A 156 -11.49 12.13 6.85
N GLU A 157 -12.45 11.63 7.63
CA GLU A 157 -12.89 12.30 8.86
C GLU A 157 -11.72 12.48 9.83
N GLU A 158 -10.93 11.42 10.05
CA GLU A 158 -9.75 11.48 10.92
C GLU A 158 -8.68 12.45 10.41
N CYS A 159 -8.59 12.63 9.10
CA CYS A 159 -7.68 13.61 8.50
C CYS A 159 -7.97 15.06 8.92
N THR A 160 -9.19 15.37 9.35
CA THR A 160 -9.59 16.71 9.83
C THR A 160 -9.30 16.93 11.32
N VAL A 161 -9.10 15.85 12.08
CA VAL A 161 -8.79 15.91 13.53
C VAL A 161 -7.38 16.47 13.73
N ARG A 162 -7.19 17.30 14.77
CA ARG A 162 -5.93 17.95 15.10
C ARG A 162 -5.58 17.70 16.57
N ASP A 163 -5.21 16.47 16.88
CA ASP A 163 -4.76 16.09 18.21
C ASP A 163 -3.54 15.18 18.17
N ASN A 164 -3.06 14.79 19.34
CA ASN A 164 -1.87 13.94 19.48
C ASN A 164 -2.12 12.47 19.12
N LEU A 165 -3.37 12.07 18.90
CA LEU A 165 -3.78 10.70 18.60
C LEU A 165 -4.08 10.49 17.10
N GLN A 166 -4.19 11.56 16.32
CA GLN A 166 -4.48 11.52 14.88
C GLN A 166 -3.56 10.55 14.13
N GLU A 167 -2.26 10.65 14.36
CA GLU A 167 -1.27 9.80 13.68
C GLU A 167 -1.50 8.33 13.98
N GLU A 168 -1.78 7.98 15.23
CA GLU A 168 -2.03 6.60 15.62
C GLU A 168 -3.37 6.09 15.09
N MET A 169 -4.40 6.91 15.11
CA MET A 169 -5.70 6.56 14.55
C MET A 169 -5.62 6.30 13.04
N LEU A 170 -4.90 7.14 12.30
CA LEU A 170 -4.66 6.93 10.87
C LEU A 170 -3.88 5.64 10.59
N ARG A 171 -2.92 5.25 11.47
CA ARG A 171 -2.24 3.94 11.35
C ARG A 171 -3.19 2.78 11.57
N ILE A 172 -4.08 2.87 12.55
CA ILE A 172 -5.09 1.84 12.84
C ILE A 172 -6.03 1.68 11.64
N LEU A 173 -6.52 2.78 11.06
CA LEU A 173 -7.40 2.77 9.90
C LEU A 173 -6.72 2.22 8.65
N LEU A 174 -5.47 2.61 8.40
CA LEU A 174 -4.65 2.05 7.32
C LEU A 174 -4.44 0.55 7.52
N LYS A 175 -4.10 0.12 8.73
CA LYS A 175 -3.96 -1.30 9.10
C LYS A 175 -5.25 -2.07 8.83
N ARG A 176 -6.41 -1.52 9.22
CA ARG A 176 -7.72 -2.12 8.93
C ARG A 176 -7.95 -2.27 7.43
N PHE A 177 -7.65 -1.23 6.63
CA PHE A 177 -7.77 -1.27 5.18
C PHE A 177 -6.91 -2.39 4.56
N ILE A 178 -5.65 -2.49 4.96
CA ILE A 178 -4.71 -3.53 4.51
C ILE A 178 -5.24 -4.93 4.87
N ILE A 179 -5.70 -5.14 6.11
CA ILE A 179 -6.24 -6.43 6.56
C ILE A 179 -7.46 -6.84 5.72
N VAL A 180 -8.38 -5.92 5.47
CA VAL A 180 -9.59 -6.18 4.68
C VAL A 180 -9.22 -6.57 3.25
N CYS A 181 -8.35 -5.80 2.58
CA CYS A 181 -7.86 -6.14 1.24
C CYS A 181 -7.16 -7.50 1.21
N THR A 182 -6.35 -7.83 2.21
CA THR A 182 -5.67 -9.13 2.30
C THR A 182 -6.65 -10.28 2.44
N ARG A 183 -7.68 -10.15 3.28
CA ARG A 183 -8.73 -11.17 3.41
C ARG A 183 -9.46 -11.40 2.08
N MET A 184 -9.82 -10.32 1.38
CA MET A 184 -10.44 -10.40 0.06
C MET A 184 -9.55 -11.09 -0.96
N ALA A 185 -8.26 -10.78 -0.96
CA ALA A 185 -7.28 -11.39 -1.85
C ALA A 185 -7.11 -12.90 -1.57
N ARG A 186 -6.98 -13.28 -0.31
CA ARG A 186 -6.86 -14.70 0.11
C ARG A 186 -8.07 -15.54 -0.32
N LEU A 187 -9.27 -15.03 -0.11
CA LEU A 187 -10.50 -15.73 -0.51
C LEU A 187 -10.58 -15.98 -2.03
N ARG A 188 -10.00 -15.12 -2.85
CA ARG A 188 -10.04 -15.27 -4.32
C ARG A 188 -8.98 -16.20 -4.90
N LEU A 189 -7.89 -16.37 -4.19
CA LEU A 189 -6.78 -17.20 -4.67
C LEU A 189 -6.93 -18.69 -4.31
N GLU A 190 -8.03 -19.09 -3.62
CA GLU A 190 -8.24 -20.48 -3.16
C GLU A 190 -6.93 -21.05 -2.58
N VAL A 191 -6.36 -20.35 -1.58
CA VAL A 191 -5.03 -20.68 -1.09
C VAL A 191 -5.09 -21.96 -0.28
N ASP A 192 -4.62 -23.06 -0.87
CA ASP A 192 -4.27 -24.29 -0.17
C ASP A 192 -3.36 -23.98 1.02
N GLN A 193 -3.53 -24.67 2.13
CA GLN A 193 -2.74 -24.51 3.36
C GLN A 193 -1.22 -24.66 3.12
N GLU A 194 -0.81 -25.45 2.12
CA GLU A 194 0.58 -25.56 1.67
C GLU A 194 1.09 -24.27 1.01
N ARG A 195 0.24 -23.58 0.25
CA ARG A 195 0.56 -22.27 -0.32
C ARG A 195 0.68 -21.19 0.73
N GLU A 196 -0.12 -21.21 1.79
CA GLU A 196 0.01 -20.26 2.91
C GLU A 196 1.39 -20.35 3.58
N ASN A 197 1.87 -21.58 3.85
CA ASN A 197 3.20 -21.81 4.40
C ASN A 197 4.32 -21.31 3.45
N GLY A 198 4.11 -21.43 2.15
CA GLY A 198 5.04 -20.92 1.14
C GLY A 198 5.12 -19.39 1.13
N PHE A 199 3.98 -18.71 1.21
CA PHE A 199 3.94 -17.26 1.33
C PHE A 199 4.63 -16.76 2.61
N ASP A 200 4.49 -17.46 3.72
CA ASP A 200 5.16 -17.10 4.97
C ASP A 200 6.69 -17.16 4.85
N ILE A 201 7.22 -18.15 4.16
CA ILE A 201 8.67 -18.25 3.90
C ILE A 201 9.14 -17.11 2.99
N ILE A 202 8.41 -16.83 1.91
CA ILE A 202 8.70 -15.73 0.99
C ILE A 202 8.72 -14.41 1.75
N ARG A 203 7.75 -14.18 2.59
CA ARG A 203 7.64 -12.99 3.45
C ARG A 203 8.84 -12.84 4.37
N GLN A 204 9.16 -13.90 5.13
CA GLN A 204 10.32 -13.91 6.02
C GLN A 204 11.62 -13.62 5.25
N PHE A 205 11.74 -14.13 4.02
CA PHE A 205 12.88 -13.84 3.15
C PHE A 205 13.00 -12.33 2.86
N TYR A 206 11.91 -11.64 2.48
CA TYR A 206 11.94 -10.20 2.23
C TYR A 206 12.33 -9.41 3.48
N VAL A 207 11.76 -9.75 4.64
CA VAL A 207 12.12 -9.14 5.93
C VAL A 207 13.61 -9.31 6.24
N LEU A 208 14.14 -10.51 6.02
CA LEU A 208 15.55 -10.79 6.23
C LEU A 208 16.44 -10.02 5.26
N VAL A 209 16.04 -9.90 3.99
CA VAL A 209 16.77 -9.09 3.00
C VAL A 209 16.79 -7.62 3.44
N ASP A 210 15.66 -7.04 3.82
CA ASP A 210 15.57 -5.65 4.27
C ASP A 210 16.44 -5.36 5.50
N ASN A 211 16.56 -6.32 6.41
CA ASN A 211 17.36 -6.16 7.61
C ASN A 211 18.87 -6.41 7.40
N HIS A 212 19.24 -7.24 6.43
CA HIS A 212 20.61 -7.76 6.31
C HIS A 212 21.27 -7.49 4.95
N PHE A 213 20.63 -6.81 3.99
CA PHE A 213 21.17 -6.62 2.63
C PHE A 213 22.55 -5.95 2.59
N LYS A 214 22.91 -5.18 3.61
CA LYS A 214 24.23 -4.53 3.72
C LYS A 214 25.35 -5.54 3.99
N GLU A 215 25.05 -6.59 4.74
CA GLU A 215 26.02 -7.56 5.23
C GLU A 215 25.95 -8.89 4.47
N LYS A 216 24.74 -9.33 4.10
CA LYS A 216 24.47 -10.61 3.45
C LYS A 216 23.98 -10.40 2.03
N LYS A 217 24.69 -11.01 1.06
CA LYS A 217 24.44 -10.79 -0.38
C LYS A 217 24.19 -12.09 -1.15
N GLN A 218 24.26 -13.24 -0.48
CA GLN A 218 24.06 -14.54 -1.11
C GLN A 218 22.75 -15.19 -0.67
N VAL A 219 22.10 -15.89 -1.59
CA VAL A 219 20.87 -16.64 -1.31
C VAL A 219 21.09 -17.67 -0.20
N GLN A 220 22.30 -18.23 -0.11
CA GLN A 220 22.68 -19.19 0.92
C GLN A 220 22.49 -18.62 2.32
N ASP A 221 22.92 -17.37 2.56
CA ASP A 221 22.83 -16.72 3.87
C ASP A 221 21.38 -16.67 4.38
N TYR A 222 20.45 -16.31 3.50
CA TYR A 222 19.02 -16.19 3.82
C TYR A 222 18.34 -17.56 3.92
N ALA A 223 18.77 -18.51 3.10
CA ALA A 223 18.27 -19.87 3.14
C ALA A 223 18.58 -20.52 4.50
N GLU A 224 19.79 -20.33 5.03
CA GLU A 224 20.18 -20.80 6.35
C GLU A 224 19.33 -20.17 7.46
N MET A 225 19.10 -18.84 7.40
CA MET A 225 18.26 -18.12 8.36
C MET A 225 16.80 -18.61 8.35
N LEU A 226 16.33 -19.09 7.20
CA LEU A 226 14.97 -19.63 7.02
C LEU A 226 14.89 -21.14 7.24
N TYR A 227 16.00 -21.79 7.59
CA TYR A 227 16.09 -23.25 7.73
C TYR A 227 15.63 -23.98 6.46
N ARG A 228 16.04 -23.46 5.29
CA ARG A 228 15.72 -24.01 3.96
C ARG A 228 16.98 -24.14 3.11
N SER A 229 16.90 -24.92 2.01
CA SER A 229 17.95 -24.91 1.00
C SER A 229 17.77 -23.77 0.01
N PRO A 230 18.83 -23.22 -0.61
CA PRO A 230 18.72 -22.23 -1.69
C PRO A 230 17.85 -22.70 -2.85
N LYS A 231 17.92 -24.02 -3.16
CA LYS A 231 17.08 -24.63 -4.20
C LYS A 231 15.61 -24.62 -3.81
N THR A 232 15.29 -24.90 -2.55
CA THR A 232 13.90 -24.84 -2.03
C THR A 232 13.35 -23.43 -2.13
N LEU A 233 14.15 -22.42 -1.74
CA LEU A 233 13.75 -21.02 -1.88
C LEU A 233 13.53 -20.65 -3.35
N SER A 234 14.46 -20.97 -4.24
CA SER A 234 14.33 -20.65 -5.68
C SER A 234 13.10 -21.30 -6.30
N ASN A 235 12.83 -22.56 -5.97
CA ASN A 235 11.63 -23.25 -6.43
C ASN A 235 10.35 -22.61 -5.89
N LEU A 236 10.34 -22.20 -4.62
CA LEU A 236 9.23 -21.55 -3.99
C LEU A 236 8.92 -20.22 -4.69
N PHE A 237 9.91 -19.37 -4.89
CA PHE A 237 9.74 -18.09 -5.58
C PHE A 237 9.24 -18.29 -7.03
N SER A 238 9.75 -19.30 -7.74
CA SER A 238 9.27 -19.66 -9.08
C SER A 238 7.82 -20.13 -9.07
N LEU A 239 7.41 -20.95 -8.09
CA LEU A 239 6.04 -21.46 -7.93
C LEU A 239 5.02 -20.32 -7.79
N TYR A 240 5.43 -19.23 -7.14
CA TYR A 240 4.59 -18.05 -6.93
C TYR A 240 4.77 -16.98 -8.02
N GLY A 241 5.51 -17.27 -9.10
CA GLY A 241 5.76 -16.33 -10.19
C GLY A 241 6.57 -15.09 -9.78
N LEU A 242 7.38 -15.20 -8.73
CA LEU A 242 8.18 -14.11 -8.19
C LEU A 242 9.57 -14.05 -8.83
N ASN A 243 10.23 -12.89 -8.76
CA ASN A 243 11.64 -12.78 -9.09
C ASN A 243 12.47 -13.75 -8.24
N SER A 244 13.59 -14.22 -8.79
CA SER A 244 14.48 -15.11 -8.06
C SER A 244 14.99 -14.45 -6.76
N PRO A 245 15.26 -15.23 -5.70
CA PRO A 245 15.81 -14.71 -4.44
C PRO A 245 17.08 -13.87 -4.66
N LEU A 246 17.96 -14.28 -5.57
CA LEU A 246 19.19 -13.55 -5.89
C LEU A 246 18.88 -12.17 -6.50
N ARG A 247 17.90 -12.09 -7.40
CA ARG A 247 17.52 -10.83 -8.02
C ARG A 247 16.95 -9.85 -6.98
N ILE A 248 16.13 -10.33 -6.05
CA ILE A 248 15.56 -9.51 -4.97
C ILE A 248 16.67 -8.95 -4.09
N ILE A 249 17.68 -9.76 -3.73
CA ILE A 249 18.84 -9.27 -2.97
C ILE A 249 19.57 -8.16 -3.74
N HIS A 250 19.82 -8.36 -5.05
CA HIS A 250 20.52 -7.39 -5.89
C HIS A 250 19.75 -6.08 -6.11
N GLU A 251 18.42 -6.14 -6.18
CA GLU A 251 17.57 -4.94 -6.30
C GLU A 251 17.57 -4.08 -5.01
N ARG A 252 18.03 -4.67 -3.89
CA ARG A 252 18.09 -3.98 -2.58
C ARG A 252 19.49 -3.42 -2.25
N VAL A 253 20.53 -3.92 -2.90
CA VAL A 253 21.95 -3.49 -2.72
C VAL A 253 22.27 -2.29 -3.60
#